data_9a38d367b3bd4d196475f4b9fd3dd221
#
_entry.id   9a38d367b3bd4d196475f4b9fd3dd221
#
_cell.length_a   1.000
_cell.length_b   1.000
_cell.length_c   1.000
_cell.angle_alpha   90.00
_cell.angle_beta   90.00
_cell.angle_gamma   90.00
#
_symmetry.space_group_name_H-M   'P 1'
#
loop_
_entity.id
_entity.type
_entity.pdbx_description
1 polymer ?
#
loop_
_entity_poly.entity_id
_entity_poly.type
_entity_poly.pdbx_seq_one_letter_code
_entity_poly.pdbx_strand_id
1 'polypeptide(L)'
;MKTDFPEYACDYSRRLASVSAAFAKQVYDPKSSRRGADDEIEKYGVDPFGELTHASKCFGLKQRFKDRVLIMTSDRCFMNCRHCTRRGLLGKAQVVRTRSQLDACVDYVRARPEVRDVLLSGGDILTLGDKEVMRFVDAFAALEQIEIVRVCTRALCTNPGRVTDRLAKALSKSGKVWVNTQFNCADELTAEAREAAAKLINRGIPVSCQSVLLKGVNDSAPKMIKLLKALSSARIRPYYVFMCDPVAGIGRFRVPVEKAREIERRAAESLGGLSLPRFVADIPGARRKTPI
;
A
#
# COMPACT_ATOMS: atom_id res chain seq x y z
N MET A 1 -7.44 -15.44 19.35
CA MET A 1 -8.55 -14.52 19.03
C MET A 1 -8.87 -14.65 17.54
N LYS A 2 -10.09 -15.11 17.18
CA LYS A 2 -10.53 -15.09 15.77
C LYS A 2 -10.62 -13.64 15.32
N THR A 3 -9.69 -13.18 14.49
CA THR A 3 -9.84 -11.89 13.81
C THR A 3 -10.83 -12.08 12.68
N ASP A 4 -12.06 -11.73 12.93
CA ASP A 4 -13.09 -11.73 11.88
C ASP A 4 -12.77 -10.54 10.95
N PHE A 5 -12.00 -10.82 9.89
CA PHE A 5 -11.67 -9.85 8.87
C PHE A 5 -12.66 -10.02 7.71
N PRO A 6 -13.69 -9.17 7.61
CA PRO A 6 -14.79 -9.38 6.68
C PRO A 6 -14.30 -9.37 5.23
N GLU A 7 -14.90 -10.23 4.40
CA GLU A 7 -14.75 -10.13 2.96
C GLU A 7 -15.54 -8.92 2.45
N TYR A 8 -14.84 -8.01 1.81
CA TYR A 8 -15.43 -6.85 1.16
C TYR A 8 -14.67 -6.50 -0.10
N ALA A 9 -15.39 -6.26 -1.17
CA ALA A 9 -14.89 -5.71 -2.42
C ALA A 9 -15.99 -4.89 -3.10
N CYS A 10 -15.65 -3.75 -3.67
CA CYS A 10 -16.57 -2.98 -4.52
C CYS A 10 -16.87 -3.73 -5.82
N ASP A 11 -17.87 -3.26 -6.58
CA ASP A 11 -18.32 -3.91 -7.81
C ASP A 11 -17.21 -4.11 -8.83
N TYR A 12 -16.36 -3.12 -9.01
CA TYR A 12 -15.20 -3.24 -9.91
C TYR A 12 -14.28 -4.39 -9.50
N SER A 13 -13.90 -4.43 -8.21
CA SER A 13 -13.04 -5.49 -7.69
C SER A 13 -13.70 -6.87 -7.77
N ARG A 14 -15.02 -6.97 -7.59
CA ARG A 14 -15.76 -8.23 -7.77
C ARG A 14 -15.73 -8.70 -9.23
N ARG A 15 -15.94 -7.80 -10.18
CA ARG A 15 -15.85 -8.14 -11.63
C ARG A 15 -14.44 -8.58 -12.01
N LEU A 16 -13.40 -7.89 -11.54
CA LEU A 16 -12.02 -8.31 -11.81
C LEU A 16 -11.70 -9.68 -11.20
N ALA A 17 -12.19 -9.94 -10.00
CA ALA A 17 -12.01 -11.24 -9.33
C ALA A 17 -12.72 -12.39 -10.06
N SER A 18 -13.82 -12.14 -10.78
CA SER A 18 -14.51 -13.18 -11.55
C SER A 18 -13.74 -13.63 -12.80
N VAL A 19 -12.81 -12.82 -13.30
CA VAL A 19 -12.04 -13.12 -14.53
C VAL A 19 -10.54 -13.33 -14.27
N SER A 20 -10.05 -13.05 -13.08
CA SER A 20 -8.66 -13.27 -12.69
C SER A 20 -8.53 -14.10 -11.43
N ALA A 21 -8.08 -15.34 -11.55
CA ALA A 21 -7.85 -16.23 -10.42
C ALA A 21 -6.76 -15.68 -9.46
N ALA A 22 -5.75 -14.99 -9.98
CA ALA A 22 -4.70 -14.35 -9.17
C ALA A 22 -5.25 -13.17 -8.34
N PHE A 23 -6.16 -12.39 -8.91
CA PHE A 23 -6.82 -11.32 -8.17
C PHE A 23 -7.85 -11.87 -7.18
N ALA A 24 -8.64 -12.87 -7.57
CA ALA A 24 -9.63 -13.51 -6.70
C ALA A 24 -9.04 -14.02 -5.39
N LYS A 25 -7.81 -14.57 -5.41
CA LYS A 25 -7.09 -15.00 -4.20
C LYS A 25 -6.79 -13.86 -3.22
N GLN A 26 -6.75 -12.63 -3.69
CA GLN A 26 -6.52 -11.45 -2.86
C GLN A 26 -7.83 -10.89 -2.28
N VAL A 27 -8.99 -11.30 -2.83
CA VAL A 27 -10.33 -10.84 -2.45
C VAL A 27 -11.00 -11.83 -1.51
N TYR A 28 -10.93 -13.13 -1.85
CA TYR A 28 -11.68 -14.17 -1.18
C TYR A 28 -10.81 -15.13 -0.38
N ASP A 29 -11.35 -15.61 0.74
CA ASP A 29 -10.75 -16.70 1.48
C ASP A 29 -11.22 -18.04 0.87
N PRO A 30 -10.31 -19.01 0.65
CA PRO A 30 -10.74 -20.34 0.27
C PRO A 30 -11.58 -20.95 1.39
N LYS A 31 -12.66 -21.65 1.03
CA LYS A 31 -13.57 -22.30 2.00
C LYS A 31 -12.84 -23.26 2.97
N SER A 32 -11.66 -23.74 2.58
CA SER A 32 -10.82 -24.65 3.35
C SER A 32 -9.74 -23.95 4.22
N SER A 33 -9.63 -22.62 4.20
CA SER A 33 -8.50 -21.90 4.81
C SER A 33 -8.51 -21.81 6.35
N ARG A 34 -9.43 -22.53 7.01
CA ARG A 34 -9.52 -22.55 8.48
C ARG A 34 -8.48 -23.45 9.17
N ARG A 35 -7.61 -24.15 8.41
CA ARG A 35 -6.59 -25.05 8.97
C ARG A 35 -5.24 -24.76 8.34
N GLY A 36 -4.33 -24.27 9.15
CA GLY A 36 -2.94 -23.95 8.83
C GLY A 36 -2.54 -22.64 9.47
N ALA A 37 -2.70 -22.55 10.80
CA ALA A 37 -1.99 -21.55 11.57
C ALA A 37 -0.50 -21.81 11.35
N ASP A 38 0.20 -20.85 10.76
CA ASP A 38 1.65 -20.84 10.75
C ASP A 38 2.05 -20.38 12.16
N ASP A 39 2.37 -21.32 13.05
CA ASP A 39 2.65 -21.07 14.47
C ASP A 39 3.75 -20.02 14.67
N GLU A 40 4.69 -19.94 13.73
CA GLU A 40 5.69 -18.88 13.72
C GLU A 40 5.11 -17.48 13.51
N ILE A 41 4.01 -17.36 12.76
CA ILE A 41 3.37 -16.05 12.49
C ILE A 41 2.43 -15.66 13.62
N GLU A 42 1.80 -16.63 14.26
CA GLU A 42 0.89 -16.37 15.38
C GLU A 42 1.58 -15.65 16.55
N LYS A 43 2.89 -15.87 16.74
CA LYS A 43 3.70 -15.17 17.75
C LYS A 43 3.83 -13.65 17.51
N TYR A 44 3.74 -13.19 16.24
CA TYR A 44 3.80 -11.76 15.92
C TYR A 44 2.44 -11.06 16.06
N GLY A 45 1.36 -11.80 16.23
CA GLY A 45 0.02 -11.26 16.44
C GLY A 45 -0.53 -10.49 15.24
N VAL A 46 -1.46 -9.59 15.53
CA VAL A 46 -2.18 -8.78 14.53
C VAL A 46 -1.52 -7.44 14.23
N ASP A 47 -0.54 -7.04 15.04
CA ASP A 47 0.15 -5.74 14.94
C ASP A 47 1.65 -5.89 15.17
N PRO A 48 2.38 -6.60 14.28
CA PRO A 48 3.81 -6.86 14.47
C PRO A 48 4.67 -5.59 14.42
N PHE A 49 4.15 -4.51 13.87
CA PHE A 49 4.87 -3.22 13.74
C PHE A 49 4.49 -2.20 14.81
N GLY A 50 3.61 -2.55 15.73
CA GLY A 50 3.21 -1.69 16.83
C GLY A 50 2.41 -0.45 16.40
N GLU A 51 1.68 -0.53 15.29
CA GLU A 51 0.88 0.60 14.80
C GLU A 51 -0.28 0.96 15.74
N LEU A 52 -0.77 0.00 16.55
CA LEU A 52 -1.74 0.23 17.62
C LEU A 52 -1.10 0.65 18.94
N THR A 53 0.03 -0.01 19.30
CA THR A 53 0.64 0.09 20.61
C THR A 53 1.63 1.24 20.74
N HIS A 54 2.36 1.57 19.65
CA HIS A 54 3.20 2.76 19.58
C HIS A 54 2.32 3.97 19.26
N ALA A 55 1.40 4.29 20.18
CA ALA A 55 0.72 5.57 20.14
C ALA A 55 1.79 6.65 20.16
N SER A 56 2.06 7.28 19.01
CA SER A 56 2.74 8.57 19.03
C SER A 56 1.92 9.49 19.95
N LYS A 57 2.56 10.47 20.58
CA LYS A 57 1.86 11.50 21.38
C LYS A 57 0.76 12.24 20.58
N CYS A 58 0.62 11.91 19.27
CA CYS A 58 -0.32 12.50 18.35
C CYS A 58 -1.26 11.43 17.79
N PHE A 59 -2.58 11.62 17.97
CA PHE A 59 -3.62 10.71 17.50
C PHE A 59 -3.56 10.53 15.98
N GLY A 60 -3.54 9.29 15.51
CA GLY A 60 -3.54 8.96 14.09
C GLY A 60 -2.19 9.12 13.37
N LEU A 61 -1.14 9.60 14.04
CA LEU A 61 0.20 9.69 13.48
C LEU A 61 1.08 8.55 13.98
N LYS A 62 1.86 7.98 13.08
CA LYS A 62 2.88 6.97 13.37
C LYS A 62 4.22 7.40 12.83
N GLN A 63 5.27 7.37 13.66
CA GLN A 63 6.64 7.65 13.25
C GLN A 63 7.55 6.47 13.61
N ARG A 64 7.98 5.73 12.59
CA ARG A 64 8.95 4.63 12.72
C ARG A 64 10.34 5.02 12.22
N PHE A 65 10.41 5.96 11.29
CA PHE A 65 11.64 6.42 10.67
C PHE A 65 11.87 7.89 10.95
N LYS A 66 13.15 8.31 11.03
CA LYS A 66 13.52 9.67 11.41
C LYS A 66 12.96 10.72 10.43
N ASP A 67 13.01 10.42 9.13
CA ASP A 67 12.74 11.37 8.03
C ASP A 67 11.28 11.38 7.57
N ARG A 68 10.40 10.54 8.15
CA ARG A 68 9.02 10.42 7.67
C ARG A 68 8.02 9.97 8.71
N VAL A 69 6.77 10.37 8.47
CA VAL A 69 5.62 9.98 9.28
C VAL A 69 4.53 9.36 8.42
N LEU A 70 3.68 8.54 9.04
CA LEU A 70 2.47 8.01 8.44
C LEU A 70 1.26 8.57 9.19
N ILE A 71 0.31 9.10 8.44
CA ILE A 71 -0.97 9.61 8.95
C ILE A 71 -2.07 8.61 8.57
N MET A 72 -2.81 8.14 9.57
CA MET A 72 -3.97 7.28 9.39
C MET A 72 -5.18 8.14 9.01
N THR A 73 -5.51 8.18 7.70
CA THR A 73 -6.54 9.07 7.15
C THR A 73 -7.90 8.40 7.01
N SER A 74 -7.93 7.07 6.90
CA SER A 74 -9.14 6.26 6.71
C SER A 74 -8.94 4.88 7.32
N ASP A 75 -10.02 4.26 7.77
CA ASP A 75 -10.11 2.85 8.17
C ASP A 75 -10.91 2.01 7.15
N ARG A 76 -11.21 2.57 5.97
CA ARG A 76 -11.95 1.94 4.89
C ARG A 76 -11.06 1.67 3.69
N CYS A 77 -11.42 0.64 2.92
CA CYS A 77 -10.82 0.32 1.63
C CYS A 77 -11.90 -0.01 0.60
N PHE A 78 -11.58 0.09 -0.69
CA PHE A 78 -12.46 -0.41 -1.76
C PHE A 78 -12.50 -1.94 -1.82
N MET A 79 -11.50 -2.58 -1.21
CA MET A 79 -11.39 -4.03 -1.10
C MET A 79 -10.61 -4.38 0.18
N ASN A 80 -11.11 -5.33 0.95
CA ASN A 80 -10.40 -5.88 2.10
C ASN A 80 -9.42 -6.97 1.63
N CYS A 81 -8.20 -6.54 1.26
CA CYS A 81 -7.15 -7.44 0.78
C CYS A 81 -6.89 -8.57 1.77
N ARG A 82 -7.01 -9.84 1.34
CA ARG A 82 -6.82 -10.98 2.25
C ARG A 82 -5.40 -11.10 2.82
N HIS A 83 -4.42 -10.45 2.18
CA HIS A 83 -3.03 -10.31 2.64
C HIS A 83 -2.76 -8.98 3.36
N CYS A 84 -3.79 -8.28 3.82
CA CYS A 84 -3.64 -6.96 4.45
C CYS A 84 -2.86 -7.06 5.76
N THR A 85 -1.78 -6.29 5.88
CA THR A 85 -0.98 -6.21 7.11
C THR A 85 -1.72 -5.52 8.25
N ARG A 86 -2.68 -4.64 7.92
CA ARG A 86 -3.53 -3.91 8.87
C ARG A 86 -4.89 -4.55 9.09
N ARG A 87 -5.06 -5.84 8.75
CA ARG A 87 -6.35 -6.55 8.93
C ARG A 87 -6.89 -6.52 10.36
N GLY A 88 -5.99 -6.54 11.33
CA GLY A 88 -6.35 -6.44 12.77
C GLY A 88 -6.67 -5.04 13.24
N LEU A 89 -6.39 -4.02 12.42
CA LEU A 89 -6.54 -2.61 12.75
C LEU A 89 -7.79 -1.97 12.14
N LEU A 90 -8.40 -2.58 11.14
CA LEU A 90 -9.60 -2.04 10.49
C LEU A 90 -10.74 -1.90 11.52
N GLY A 91 -11.32 -0.72 11.57
CA GLY A 91 -12.34 -0.35 12.55
C GLY A 91 -11.83 -0.11 13.98
N LYS A 92 -10.53 -0.33 14.25
CA LYS A 92 -9.89 -0.09 15.56
C LYS A 92 -8.78 0.97 15.49
N ALA A 93 -8.29 1.28 14.30
CA ALA A 93 -7.21 2.23 14.10
C ALA A 93 -7.61 3.65 14.53
N GLN A 94 -6.64 4.34 15.11
CA GLN A 94 -6.76 5.77 15.37
C GLN A 94 -6.69 6.53 14.04
N VAL A 95 -7.84 6.95 13.53
CA VAL A 95 -7.96 7.66 12.25
C VAL A 95 -8.22 9.14 12.51
N VAL A 96 -7.45 10.02 11.88
CA VAL A 96 -7.61 11.47 11.96
C VAL A 96 -8.92 11.88 11.28
N ARG A 97 -9.91 12.29 12.05
CA ARG A 97 -11.25 12.66 11.56
C ARG A 97 -11.57 14.13 11.72
N THR A 98 -11.08 14.76 12.79
CA THR A 98 -11.40 16.16 13.11
C THR A 98 -10.30 17.11 12.65
N ARG A 99 -10.66 18.40 12.56
CA ARG A 99 -9.70 19.45 12.24
C ARG A 99 -8.60 19.53 13.32
N SER A 100 -8.98 19.52 14.59
CA SER A 100 -8.02 19.59 15.70
C SER A 100 -7.03 18.43 15.73
N GLN A 101 -7.47 17.21 15.37
CA GLN A 101 -6.58 16.06 15.23
C GLN A 101 -5.58 16.25 14.10
N LEU A 102 -6.00 16.80 12.96
CA LEU A 102 -5.12 17.12 11.84
C LEU A 102 -4.12 18.20 12.23
N ASP A 103 -4.59 19.28 12.87
CA ASP A 103 -3.74 20.39 13.31
C ASP A 103 -2.67 19.87 14.29
N ALA A 104 -3.02 19.00 15.24
CA ALA A 104 -2.05 18.36 16.13
C ALA A 104 -1.01 17.52 15.37
N CYS A 105 -1.39 16.81 14.28
CA CYS A 105 -0.44 16.11 13.43
C CYS A 105 0.48 17.06 12.67
N VAL A 106 -0.05 18.17 12.18
CA VAL A 106 0.73 19.22 11.49
C VAL A 106 1.74 19.85 12.45
N ASP A 107 1.32 20.18 13.67
CA ASP A 107 2.20 20.76 14.71
C ASP A 107 3.29 19.77 15.13
N TYR A 108 2.95 18.48 15.24
CA TYR A 108 3.93 17.43 15.49
C TYR A 108 5.02 17.39 14.41
N VAL A 109 4.63 17.48 13.14
CA VAL A 109 5.56 17.48 11.99
C VAL A 109 6.34 18.78 11.95
N ARG A 110 5.70 19.94 12.14
CA ARG A 110 6.35 21.26 12.16
C ARG A 110 7.48 21.35 13.19
N ALA A 111 7.30 20.73 14.35
CA ALA A 111 8.31 20.68 15.41
C ALA A 111 9.48 19.72 15.12
N ARG A 112 9.51 19.07 13.93
CA ARG A 112 10.53 18.06 13.56
C ARG A 112 11.06 18.33 12.16
N PRO A 113 12.07 19.21 12.02
CA PRO A 113 12.61 19.61 10.72
C PRO A 113 13.24 18.45 9.95
N GLU A 114 13.62 17.37 10.62
CA GLU A 114 14.11 16.15 9.98
C GLU A 114 13.03 15.36 9.21
N VAL A 115 11.74 15.62 9.48
CA VAL A 115 10.64 14.99 8.75
C VAL A 115 10.40 15.72 7.44
N ARG A 116 10.70 15.04 6.35
CA ARG A 116 10.59 15.56 4.98
C ARG A 116 9.48 14.89 4.17
N ASP A 117 8.93 13.77 4.64
CA ASP A 117 8.08 12.87 3.88
C ASP A 117 6.87 12.44 4.72
N VAL A 118 5.68 12.70 4.22
CA VAL A 118 4.42 12.37 4.88
C VAL A 118 3.64 11.34 4.07
N LEU A 119 3.36 10.19 4.67
CA LEU A 119 2.54 9.13 4.08
C LEU A 119 1.09 9.28 4.54
N LEU A 120 0.20 9.62 3.65
CA LEU A 120 -1.24 9.65 3.87
C LEU A 120 -1.81 8.25 3.53
N SER A 121 -2.14 7.47 4.56
CA SER A 121 -2.45 6.05 4.45
C SER A 121 -3.55 5.63 5.46
N GLY A 122 -3.48 4.40 5.96
CA GLY A 122 -4.44 3.79 6.88
C GLY A 122 -5.10 2.59 6.23
N GLY A 123 -6.40 2.69 5.94
CA GLY A 123 -7.06 1.92 4.91
C GLY A 123 -6.64 2.49 3.54
N ASP A 124 -7.58 3.00 2.79
CA ASP A 124 -7.26 3.69 1.53
C ASP A 124 -7.77 5.13 1.58
N ILE A 125 -6.86 6.10 1.49
CA ILE A 125 -7.21 7.53 1.56
C ILE A 125 -8.23 7.94 0.49
N LEU A 126 -8.22 7.31 -0.69
CA LEU A 126 -9.15 7.65 -1.77
C LEU A 126 -10.58 7.16 -1.50
N THR A 127 -10.85 6.45 -0.40
CA THR A 127 -12.23 6.25 0.08
C THR A 127 -12.87 7.53 0.62
N LEU A 128 -12.07 8.53 0.93
CA LEU A 128 -12.52 9.87 1.27
C LEU A 128 -12.92 10.67 0.03
N GLY A 129 -13.78 11.69 0.20
CA GLY A 129 -14.08 12.63 -0.87
C GLY A 129 -12.89 13.52 -1.24
N ASP A 130 -12.90 14.11 -2.45
CA ASP A 130 -11.80 14.95 -2.95
C ASP A 130 -11.45 16.08 -1.97
N LYS A 131 -12.47 16.75 -1.38
CA LYS A 131 -12.26 17.83 -0.42
C LYS A 131 -11.48 17.35 0.82
N GLU A 132 -11.81 16.17 1.32
CA GLU A 132 -11.13 15.60 2.49
C GLU A 132 -9.70 15.14 2.14
N VAL A 133 -9.51 14.52 0.97
CA VAL A 133 -8.17 14.17 0.49
C VAL A 133 -7.28 15.41 0.42
N MET A 134 -7.80 16.49 -0.20
CA MET A 134 -7.05 17.75 -0.32
C MET A 134 -6.80 18.43 1.01
N ARG A 135 -7.72 18.31 1.98
CA ARG A 135 -7.50 18.83 3.35
C ARG A 135 -6.23 18.25 3.98
N PHE A 136 -5.96 16.94 3.80
CA PHE A 136 -4.73 16.32 4.27
C PHE A 136 -3.52 16.75 3.44
N VAL A 137 -3.64 16.73 2.12
CA VAL A 137 -2.54 17.08 1.22
C VAL A 137 -2.07 18.51 1.47
N ASP A 138 -2.99 19.47 1.47
CA ASP A 138 -2.68 20.90 1.60
C ASP A 138 -2.07 21.22 2.97
N ALA A 139 -2.58 20.59 4.04
CA ALA A 139 -2.09 20.80 5.39
C ALA A 139 -0.59 20.46 5.56
N PHE A 140 -0.13 19.37 4.94
CA PHE A 140 1.27 18.97 5.02
C PHE A 140 2.12 19.61 3.91
N ALA A 141 1.59 19.80 2.70
CA ALA A 141 2.31 20.44 1.60
C ALA A 141 2.66 21.90 1.90
N ALA A 142 1.91 22.58 2.77
CA ALA A 142 2.18 23.94 3.21
C ALA A 142 3.42 24.07 4.12
N LEU A 143 3.92 22.98 4.68
CA LEU A 143 5.13 23.01 5.50
C LEU A 143 6.38 23.07 4.62
N GLU A 144 7.30 23.99 4.90
CA GLU A 144 8.51 24.21 4.08
C GLU A 144 9.41 22.98 4.04
N GLN A 145 9.64 22.32 5.20
CA GLN A 145 10.48 21.15 5.31
C GLN A 145 9.91 19.91 4.62
N ILE A 146 8.62 19.88 4.30
CA ILE A 146 8.03 18.76 3.60
C ILE A 146 8.30 18.85 2.12
N GLU A 147 9.02 17.85 1.61
CA GLU A 147 9.37 17.70 0.20
C GLU A 147 8.41 16.74 -0.54
N ILE A 148 7.87 15.76 0.19
CA ILE A 148 7.06 14.69 -0.37
C ILE A 148 5.80 14.47 0.48
N VAL A 149 4.63 14.49 -0.18
CA VAL A 149 3.37 14.02 0.37
C VAL A 149 2.92 12.81 -0.43
N ARG A 150 2.95 11.63 0.18
CA ARG A 150 2.56 10.38 -0.49
C ARG A 150 1.09 10.08 -0.28
N VAL A 151 0.33 10.08 -1.35
CA VAL A 151 -1.03 9.52 -1.38
C VAL A 151 -0.91 8.01 -1.57
N CYS A 152 -1.09 7.24 -0.47
CA CYS A 152 -0.96 5.79 -0.47
C CYS A 152 -2.32 5.15 -0.75
N THR A 153 -2.48 4.58 -1.94
CA THR A 153 -3.77 4.06 -2.38
C THR A 153 -3.63 2.81 -3.23
N ARG A 154 -4.60 1.93 -3.14
CA ARG A 154 -4.77 0.81 -4.05
C ARG A 154 -5.93 1.03 -5.03
N ALA A 155 -6.57 2.20 -5.00
CA ALA A 155 -7.72 2.51 -5.84
C ALA A 155 -7.44 2.36 -7.34
N LEU A 156 -6.18 2.56 -7.80
CA LEU A 156 -5.83 2.40 -9.21
C LEU A 156 -6.16 1.00 -9.74
N CYS A 157 -6.08 -0.03 -8.90
CA CYS A 157 -6.44 -1.40 -9.30
C CYS A 157 -7.75 -1.91 -8.68
N THR A 158 -8.22 -1.32 -7.57
CA THR A 158 -9.42 -1.81 -6.89
C THR A 158 -10.68 -1.01 -7.20
N ASN A 159 -10.55 0.25 -7.62
CA ASN A 159 -11.63 1.14 -8.05
C ASN A 159 -11.08 2.30 -8.91
N PRO A 160 -10.55 2.04 -10.13
CA PRO A 160 -9.85 3.06 -10.92
C PRO A 160 -10.71 4.29 -11.26
N GLY A 161 -12.02 4.15 -11.38
CA GLY A 161 -12.95 5.26 -11.61
C GLY A 161 -12.93 6.32 -10.51
N ARG A 162 -12.35 6.01 -9.33
CA ARG A 162 -12.16 7.00 -8.26
C ARG A 162 -11.11 8.07 -8.62
N VAL A 163 -10.18 7.75 -9.53
CA VAL A 163 -9.16 8.69 -10.01
C VAL A 163 -9.72 9.49 -11.18
N THR A 164 -10.36 10.60 -10.85
CA THR A 164 -10.92 11.53 -11.83
C THR A 164 -9.90 12.60 -12.26
N ASP A 165 -10.13 13.24 -13.42
CA ASP A 165 -9.31 14.37 -13.87
C ASP A 165 -9.32 15.54 -12.88
N ARG A 166 -10.47 15.76 -12.21
CA ARG A 166 -10.62 16.77 -11.16
C ARG A 166 -9.70 16.48 -9.97
N LEU A 167 -9.68 15.24 -9.49
CA LEU A 167 -8.81 14.82 -8.39
C LEU A 167 -7.33 14.93 -8.79
N ALA A 168 -6.96 14.43 -9.97
CA ALA A 168 -5.59 14.48 -10.47
C ALA A 168 -5.10 15.95 -10.62
N LYS A 169 -5.97 16.85 -11.15
CA LYS A 169 -5.71 18.29 -11.21
C LYS A 169 -5.52 18.91 -9.82
N ALA A 170 -6.32 18.52 -8.83
CA ALA A 170 -6.18 19.04 -7.47
C ALA A 170 -4.87 18.58 -6.83
N LEU A 171 -4.56 17.29 -6.92
CA LEU A 171 -3.35 16.69 -6.36
C LEU A 171 -2.06 17.29 -6.94
N SER A 172 -2.06 17.67 -8.23
CA SER A 172 -0.86 18.22 -8.88
C SER A 172 -0.49 19.64 -8.45
N LYS A 173 -1.41 20.39 -7.79
CA LYS A 173 -1.21 21.81 -7.49
C LYS A 173 -0.01 22.12 -6.59
N SER A 174 0.28 21.25 -5.63
CA SER A 174 1.35 21.49 -4.66
C SER A 174 2.75 21.20 -5.20
N GLY A 175 2.86 20.44 -6.28
CA GLY A 175 4.15 19.93 -6.79
C GLY A 175 4.85 18.91 -5.89
N LYS A 176 4.34 18.64 -4.68
CA LYS A 176 4.95 17.76 -3.67
C LYS A 176 4.30 16.37 -3.61
N VAL A 177 3.19 16.14 -4.34
CA VAL A 177 2.44 14.88 -4.27
C VAL A 177 3.11 13.78 -5.07
N TRP A 178 3.25 12.61 -4.43
CA TRP A 178 3.57 11.32 -5.04
C TRP A 178 2.42 10.35 -4.79
N VAL A 179 2.10 9.50 -5.75
CA VAL A 179 1.14 8.41 -5.55
C VAL A 179 1.90 7.10 -5.38
N ASN A 180 1.74 6.49 -4.21
CA ASN A 180 2.23 5.14 -3.94
C ASN A 180 1.08 4.16 -4.05
N THR A 181 1.15 3.28 -5.04
CA THR A 181 0.12 2.27 -5.28
C THR A 181 0.64 0.86 -5.05
N GLN A 182 -0.27 -0.12 -5.14
CA GLN A 182 0.06 -1.53 -5.02
C GLN A 182 -0.68 -2.33 -6.09
N PHE A 183 0.09 -3.02 -6.92
CA PHE A 183 -0.37 -4.04 -7.86
C PHE A 183 0.39 -5.33 -7.56
N ASN A 184 -0.29 -6.47 -7.54
CA ASN A 184 0.33 -7.76 -7.23
C ASN A 184 0.26 -8.77 -8.38
N CYS A 185 -0.56 -8.54 -9.39
CA CYS A 185 -0.54 -9.35 -10.62
C CYS A 185 -0.79 -8.46 -11.85
N ALA A 186 -0.35 -8.94 -13.01
CA ALA A 186 -0.49 -8.19 -14.26
C ALA A 186 -1.95 -7.94 -14.66
N ASP A 187 -2.86 -8.82 -14.24
CA ASP A 187 -4.28 -8.71 -14.54
C ASP A 187 -4.95 -7.51 -13.86
N GLU A 188 -4.33 -6.96 -12.82
CA GLU A 188 -4.77 -5.74 -12.15
C GLU A 188 -4.56 -4.48 -13.01
N LEU A 189 -3.67 -4.55 -14.01
CA LEU A 189 -3.40 -3.44 -14.92
C LEU A 189 -4.38 -3.47 -16.12
N THR A 190 -5.66 -3.39 -15.82
CA THR A 190 -6.73 -3.26 -16.82
C THR A 190 -6.61 -1.95 -17.60
N ALA A 191 -7.42 -1.76 -18.64
CA ALA A 191 -7.46 -0.50 -19.39
C ALA A 191 -7.79 0.69 -18.46
N GLU A 192 -8.80 0.52 -17.59
CA GLU A 192 -9.23 1.54 -16.63
C GLU A 192 -8.14 1.86 -15.59
N ALA A 193 -7.40 0.85 -15.11
CA ALA A 193 -6.29 1.05 -14.19
C ALA A 193 -5.14 1.85 -14.84
N ARG A 194 -4.83 1.56 -16.11
CA ARG A 194 -3.84 2.31 -16.90
C ARG A 194 -4.28 3.74 -17.15
N GLU A 195 -5.55 3.96 -17.47
CA GLU A 195 -6.12 5.29 -17.63
C GLU A 195 -6.05 6.10 -16.32
N ALA A 196 -6.41 5.49 -15.19
CA ALA A 196 -6.31 6.12 -13.88
C ALA A 196 -4.88 6.56 -13.56
N ALA A 197 -3.89 5.70 -13.84
CA ALA A 197 -2.48 6.05 -13.70
C ALA A 197 -2.06 7.19 -14.64
N ALA A 198 -2.50 7.14 -15.90
CA ALA A 198 -2.19 8.16 -16.91
C ALA A 198 -2.72 9.54 -16.52
N LYS A 199 -3.92 9.63 -15.93
CA LYS A 199 -4.47 10.92 -15.43
C LYS A 199 -3.55 11.59 -14.41
N LEU A 200 -2.93 10.82 -13.53
CA LEU A 200 -1.96 11.33 -12.55
C LEU A 200 -0.63 11.71 -13.22
N ILE A 201 -0.06 10.77 -13.97
CA ILE A 201 1.27 10.90 -14.59
C ILE A 201 1.31 12.05 -15.59
N ASN A 202 0.26 12.22 -16.39
CA ASN A 202 0.16 13.32 -17.38
C ASN A 202 0.05 14.71 -16.72
N ARG A 203 -0.19 14.76 -15.41
CA ARG A 203 -0.17 15.99 -14.60
C ARG A 203 1.12 16.16 -13.80
N GLY A 204 2.16 15.38 -14.12
CA GLY A 204 3.46 15.45 -13.45
C GLY A 204 3.50 14.81 -12.07
N ILE A 205 2.49 14.03 -11.67
CA ILE A 205 2.49 13.31 -10.40
C ILE A 205 3.23 11.98 -10.58
N PRO A 206 4.36 11.74 -9.89
CA PRO A 206 5.04 10.46 -9.93
C PRO A 206 4.16 9.35 -9.33
N VAL A 207 4.05 8.23 -10.05
CA VAL A 207 3.33 7.04 -9.59
C VAL A 207 4.30 5.89 -9.39
N SER A 208 4.40 5.41 -8.16
CA SER A 208 5.29 4.31 -7.79
C SER A 208 4.50 3.13 -7.22
N CYS A 209 4.92 1.92 -7.56
CA CYS A 209 4.29 0.69 -7.10
C CYS A 209 5.18 -0.05 -6.11
N GLN A 210 4.60 -0.45 -4.98
CA GLN A 210 5.13 -1.46 -4.08
C GLN A 210 4.25 -2.70 -4.16
N SER A 211 4.80 -3.79 -4.69
CA SER A 211 4.12 -5.08 -4.74
C SER A 211 4.42 -5.90 -3.48
N VAL A 212 3.57 -6.86 -3.18
CA VAL A 212 3.85 -7.89 -2.18
C VAL A 212 4.00 -9.24 -2.89
N LEU A 213 5.03 -10.00 -2.55
CA LEU A 213 5.23 -11.36 -3.05
C LEU A 213 4.26 -12.30 -2.33
N LEU A 214 3.31 -12.84 -3.07
CA LEU A 214 2.19 -13.62 -2.55
C LEU A 214 2.13 -15.00 -3.19
N LYS A 215 2.15 -16.05 -2.37
CA LYS A 215 1.98 -17.44 -2.79
C LYS A 215 0.67 -17.63 -3.57
N GLY A 216 0.79 -18.22 -4.74
CA GLY A 216 -0.35 -18.47 -5.63
C GLY A 216 -0.83 -17.25 -6.44
N VAL A 217 -0.22 -16.06 -6.26
CA VAL A 217 -0.55 -14.84 -7.02
C VAL A 217 0.59 -14.51 -7.99
N ASN A 218 1.77 -14.17 -7.47
CA ASN A 218 2.94 -13.74 -8.24
C ASN A 218 4.22 -14.49 -7.88
N ASP A 219 4.12 -15.63 -7.29
CA ASP A 219 5.16 -16.47 -6.70
C ASP A 219 5.98 -17.30 -7.72
N SER A 220 6.16 -16.78 -8.91
CA SER A 220 7.07 -17.34 -9.92
C SER A 220 7.67 -16.24 -10.79
N ALA A 221 8.89 -16.47 -11.30
CA ALA A 221 9.58 -15.49 -12.12
C ALA A 221 8.76 -15.04 -13.35
N PRO A 222 8.12 -15.93 -14.13
CA PRO A 222 7.29 -15.49 -15.26
C PRO A 222 6.15 -14.57 -14.85
N LYS A 223 5.44 -14.84 -13.74
CA LYS A 223 4.35 -13.99 -13.25
C LYS A 223 4.87 -12.63 -12.78
N MET A 224 5.97 -12.61 -12.03
CA MET A 224 6.61 -11.38 -11.55
C MET A 224 7.11 -10.54 -12.73
N ILE A 225 7.83 -11.13 -13.67
CA ILE A 225 8.32 -10.43 -14.87
C ILE A 225 7.15 -9.84 -15.68
N LYS A 226 6.05 -10.59 -15.84
CA LYS A 226 4.84 -10.10 -16.52
C LYS A 226 4.28 -8.86 -15.81
N LEU A 227 4.18 -8.88 -14.48
CA LEU A 227 3.73 -7.74 -13.67
C LEU A 227 4.65 -6.53 -13.84
N LEU A 228 5.96 -6.73 -13.69
CA LEU A 228 6.95 -5.64 -13.75
C LEU A 228 6.98 -4.97 -15.13
N LYS A 229 6.89 -5.75 -16.21
CA LYS A 229 6.76 -5.23 -17.59
C LYS A 229 5.46 -4.43 -17.75
N ALA A 230 4.34 -4.93 -17.23
CA ALA A 230 3.04 -4.25 -17.32
C ALA A 230 3.01 -2.93 -16.55
N LEU A 231 3.65 -2.85 -15.38
CA LEU A 231 3.83 -1.62 -14.61
C LEU A 231 4.65 -0.58 -15.39
N SER A 232 5.82 -0.97 -15.88
CA SER A 232 6.71 -0.08 -16.64
C SER A 232 6.06 0.45 -17.92
N SER A 233 5.32 -0.41 -18.65
CA SER A 233 4.57 0.01 -19.84
C SER A 233 3.45 1.00 -19.52
N ALA A 234 2.91 0.97 -18.30
CA ALA A 234 1.95 1.95 -17.78
C ALA A 234 2.63 3.18 -17.16
N ARG A 235 3.95 3.34 -17.28
CA ARG A 235 4.74 4.40 -16.66
C ARG A 235 4.64 4.45 -15.12
N ILE A 236 4.28 3.34 -14.50
CA ILE A 236 4.27 3.15 -13.04
C ILE A 236 5.61 2.55 -12.65
N ARG A 237 6.39 3.24 -11.80
CA ARG A 237 7.70 2.74 -11.37
C ARG A 237 7.56 1.67 -10.30
N PRO A 238 7.94 0.39 -10.54
CA PRO A 238 8.09 -0.58 -9.47
C PRO A 238 9.34 -0.21 -8.64
N TYR A 239 9.20 -0.07 -7.31
CA TYR A 239 10.35 0.29 -6.47
C TYR A 239 10.63 -0.71 -5.35
N TYR A 240 9.58 -1.41 -4.87
CA TYR A 240 9.72 -2.52 -3.94
C TYR A 240 8.86 -3.72 -4.33
N VAL A 241 9.39 -4.91 -4.08
CA VAL A 241 8.62 -6.14 -3.86
C VAL A 241 8.86 -6.56 -2.41
N PHE A 242 7.84 -6.45 -1.59
CA PHE A 242 7.89 -6.85 -0.19
C PHE A 242 7.67 -8.35 -0.05
N MET A 243 8.41 -8.99 0.84
CA MET A 243 7.98 -10.25 1.41
C MET A 243 6.63 -10.05 2.11
N CYS A 244 5.78 -11.07 2.09
CA CYS A 244 4.53 -11.01 2.85
C CYS A 244 4.84 -10.93 4.35
N ASP A 245 4.33 -9.90 5.01
CA ASP A 245 4.60 -9.60 6.41
C ASP A 245 4.13 -10.72 7.37
N PRO A 246 4.77 -10.88 8.53
CA PRO A 246 4.40 -11.89 9.52
C PRO A 246 3.20 -11.42 10.37
N VAL A 247 2.02 -11.38 9.78
CA VAL A 247 0.77 -11.00 10.46
C VAL A 247 -0.14 -12.21 10.63
N ALA A 248 -0.73 -12.38 11.80
CA ALA A 248 -1.65 -13.49 12.06
C ALA A 248 -2.78 -13.53 11.00
N GLY A 249 -3.02 -14.73 10.48
CA GLY A 249 -4.08 -15.03 9.50
C GLY A 249 -3.73 -14.73 8.03
N ILE A 250 -2.47 -14.35 7.69
CA ILE A 250 -2.03 -14.19 6.28
C ILE A 250 -0.88 -15.14 5.89
N GLY A 251 -0.47 -16.03 6.75
CA GLY A 251 0.65 -16.97 6.54
C GLY A 251 0.57 -17.77 5.25
N ARG A 252 -0.64 -18.11 4.81
CA ARG A 252 -0.87 -18.83 3.54
C ARG A 252 -0.31 -18.11 2.30
N PHE A 253 -0.08 -16.81 2.38
CA PHE A 253 0.49 -16.01 1.29
C PHE A 253 2.01 -15.94 1.31
N ARG A 254 2.67 -16.45 2.34
CA ARG A 254 4.12 -16.37 2.45
C ARG A 254 4.81 -17.24 1.42
N VAL A 255 5.90 -16.71 0.91
CA VAL A 255 6.82 -17.38 -0.02
C VAL A 255 8.17 -17.54 0.68
N PRO A 256 8.84 -18.68 0.59
CA PRO A 256 10.19 -18.85 1.12
C PRO A 256 11.18 -17.83 0.56
N VAL A 257 12.16 -17.41 1.36
CA VAL A 257 13.16 -16.39 0.97
C VAL A 257 13.99 -16.86 -0.22
N GLU A 258 14.36 -18.14 -0.25
CA GLU A 258 15.13 -18.76 -1.33
C GLU A 258 14.40 -18.62 -2.67
N LYS A 259 13.10 -18.89 -2.66
CA LYS A 259 12.25 -18.72 -3.86
C LYS A 259 12.12 -17.24 -4.26
N ALA A 260 12.06 -16.33 -3.31
CA ALA A 260 12.04 -14.90 -3.59
C ALA A 260 13.33 -14.43 -4.25
N ARG A 261 14.50 -14.91 -3.77
CA ARG A 261 15.82 -14.65 -4.37
C ARG A 261 15.93 -15.20 -5.79
N GLU A 262 15.41 -16.40 -6.03
CA GLU A 262 15.35 -16.97 -7.38
C GLU A 262 14.52 -16.10 -8.33
N ILE A 263 13.34 -15.64 -7.88
CA ILE A 263 12.47 -14.76 -8.66
C ILE A 263 13.17 -13.44 -8.97
N GLU A 264 13.82 -12.83 -7.98
CA GLU A 264 14.58 -11.59 -8.15
C GLU A 264 15.72 -11.75 -9.17
N ARG A 265 16.56 -12.80 -9.03
CA ARG A 265 17.64 -13.09 -9.95
C ARG A 265 17.15 -13.25 -11.39
N ARG A 266 16.11 -14.06 -11.61
CA ARG A 266 15.54 -14.26 -12.96
C ARG A 266 14.87 -13.02 -13.52
N ALA A 267 14.31 -12.18 -12.67
CA ALA A 267 13.80 -10.88 -13.09
C ALA A 267 14.94 -9.94 -13.51
N ALA A 268 16.06 -9.93 -12.78
CA ALA A 268 17.25 -9.13 -13.09
C ALA A 268 17.90 -9.55 -14.42
N GLU A 269 17.88 -10.83 -14.74
CA GLU A 269 18.37 -11.38 -16.04
C GLU A 269 17.48 -10.97 -17.22
N SER A 270 16.21 -10.61 -16.95
CA SER A 270 15.18 -10.40 -17.98
C SER A 270 14.76 -8.96 -18.17
N LEU A 271 15.10 -8.06 -17.23
CA LEU A 271 14.57 -6.70 -17.17
C LEU A 271 15.66 -5.67 -16.97
N GLY A 272 15.51 -4.51 -17.60
CA GLY A 272 16.37 -3.34 -17.34
C GLY A 272 16.04 -2.66 -16.01
N GLY A 273 16.98 -1.87 -15.49
CA GLY A 273 16.95 -1.28 -14.16
C GLY A 273 15.71 -0.42 -13.84
N LEU A 274 15.05 0.19 -14.85
CA LEU A 274 13.81 0.95 -14.63
C LEU A 274 12.64 0.05 -14.20
N SER A 275 12.64 -1.20 -14.63
CA SER A 275 11.59 -2.17 -14.33
C SER A 275 11.93 -3.06 -13.13
N LEU A 276 13.15 -2.93 -12.58
CA LEU A 276 13.66 -3.81 -11.53
C LEU A 276 13.49 -3.17 -10.15
N PRO A 277 12.57 -3.68 -9.31
CA PRO A 277 12.41 -3.21 -7.93
C PRO A 277 13.45 -3.84 -7.00
N ARG A 278 13.61 -3.28 -5.80
CA ARG A 278 14.30 -3.97 -4.70
C ARG A 278 13.37 -4.97 -4.03
N PHE A 279 13.83 -6.19 -3.83
CA PHE A 279 13.15 -7.20 -3.03
C PHE A 279 13.55 -7.03 -1.56
N VAL A 280 12.58 -6.86 -0.68
CA VAL A 280 12.83 -6.51 0.72
C VAL A 280 11.85 -7.18 1.68
N ALA A 281 12.30 -7.40 2.90
CA ALA A 281 11.46 -7.74 4.04
C ALA A 281 11.30 -6.54 4.98
N ASP A 282 10.11 -6.38 5.54
CA ASP A 282 9.88 -5.48 6.66
C ASP A 282 9.92 -6.31 7.95
N ILE A 283 11.02 -6.21 8.68
CA ILE A 283 11.24 -7.00 9.88
C ILE A 283 10.81 -6.17 11.09
N PRO A 284 9.95 -6.71 12.00
CA PRO A 284 9.59 -6.04 13.23
C PRO A 284 10.84 -5.64 14.03
N GLY A 285 10.89 -4.39 14.50
CA GLY A 285 12.05 -3.85 15.23
C GLY A 285 13.23 -3.38 14.37
N ALA A 286 13.30 -3.73 13.08
CA ALA A 286 14.37 -3.27 12.21
C ALA A 286 14.25 -1.76 11.91
N ARG A 287 15.41 -1.09 11.83
CA ARG A 287 15.50 0.36 11.54
C ARG A 287 15.41 0.68 10.04
N ARG A 288 15.36 -0.32 9.16
CA ARG A 288 15.28 -0.15 7.69
C ARG A 288 14.56 -1.34 7.06
N LYS A 289 14.16 -1.19 5.79
CA LYS A 289 13.78 -2.32 4.96
C LYS A 289 15.01 -3.19 4.70
N THR A 290 14.91 -4.49 4.95
CA THR A 290 16.02 -5.44 4.82
C THR A 290 15.99 -6.06 3.43
N PRO A 291 17.02 -5.90 2.59
CA PRO A 291 17.14 -6.66 1.33
C PRO A 291 17.11 -8.18 1.61
N ILE A 292 16.58 -8.95 0.68
CA ILE A 292 16.52 -10.41 0.81
C ILE A 292 17.63 -11.12 0.05
#